data_b371417d6b28d1b5e62a6d6cc0205666
#
_entry.id   b371417d6b28d1b5e62a6d6cc0205666
#
_cell.length_a   1.000
_cell.length_b   1.000
_cell.length_c   1.000
_cell.angle_alpha   90.00
_cell.angle_beta   90.00
_cell.angle_gamma   90.00
#
_symmetry.space_group_name_H-M   'P 1'
#
loop_
_entity.id
_entity.type
_entity.pdbx_description
1 polymer ?
#
loop_
_entity_poly.entity_id
_entity_poly.type
_entity_poly.pdbx_seq_one_letter_code
_entity_poly.pdbx_strand_id
1 'polypeptide(L)'
;MKKEATDNNYISSELLAAYLDGRATAAENERVLKALAEDSRLREVVKIAQAVDEPESFEADEIDLLPMTALAASCGDENYCCLECETYILNRHPIAFDEKELLADAVRNKWQKPDGTPLHHIGRHLERYGLSVTRRYQCSLSDIVAALDAGCDVIAAVDGGELLGHPSDELAEDLFVGQIPDHTVVILACDTAQHTITLHDPNSSRPSDSYPTEQFMNAWADSKYYLVTATNDNSMNQYTPHPIDLTDVVLDDDLNDLREAIAENAHEIWAENRKSEGWTYGPQRNDSLKQTPDMVSYGQLPESEKRYDREMAMQTIKLLKKLGYDLIKREDTELYQVLKRRIQESKLEY
;
A
#
# COMPACT_ATOMS: atom_id res chain seq x y z
N MET A 1 -43.94 -26.58 6.50
CA MET A 1 -42.52 -26.91 6.59
C MET A 1 -41.91 -26.84 5.19
N LYS A 2 -41.30 -25.70 4.84
CA LYS A 2 -40.51 -25.58 3.60
C LYS A 2 -39.09 -26.01 3.95
N LYS A 3 -38.61 -27.08 3.29
CA LYS A 3 -37.21 -27.48 3.31
C LYS A 3 -36.41 -26.38 2.57
N GLU A 4 -35.53 -25.71 3.29
CA GLU A 4 -34.45 -24.95 2.67
C GLU A 4 -33.55 -25.94 1.94
N ALA A 5 -33.45 -25.79 0.63
CA ALA A 5 -32.45 -26.44 -0.17
C ALA A 5 -31.12 -25.69 0.12
N THR A 6 -30.27 -26.30 0.93
CA THR A 6 -28.88 -25.89 1.05
C THR A 6 -28.21 -26.06 -0.31
N ASP A 7 -27.78 -24.93 -0.88
CA ASP A 7 -27.02 -24.91 -2.12
C ASP A 7 -25.67 -25.63 -1.87
N ASN A 8 -25.57 -26.86 -2.36
CA ASN A 8 -24.49 -27.79 -2.02
C ASN A 8 -23.22 -27.54 -2.85
N ASN A 9 -23.16 -26.42 -3.57
CA ASN A 9 -22.07 -26.08 -4.48
C ASN A 9 -21.18 -24.93 -4.01
N TYR A 10 -21.47 -24.32 -2.85
CA TYR A 10 -20.65 -23.25 -2.32
C TYR A 10 -19.34 -23.82 -1.72
N ILE A 11 -18.21 -23.35 -2.22
CA ILE A 11 -16.88 -23.61 -1.68
C ILE A 11 -16.47 -22.40 -0.84
N SER A 12 -16.31 -22.59 0.47
CA SER A 12 -15.83 -21.53 1.34
C SER A 12 -14.33 -21.30 1.15
N SER A 13 -13.86 -20.09 1.50
CA SER A 13 -12.43 -19.73 1.45
C SER A 13 -11.57 -20.68 2.32
N GLU A 14 -12.10 -21.12 3.47
CA GLU A 14 -11.40 -22.03 4.35
C GLU A 14 -11.27 -23.45 3.74
N LEU A 15 -12.30 -23.90 3.04
CA LEU A 15 -12.26 -25.19 2.35
C LEU A 15 -11.29 -25.15 1.17
N LEU A 16 -11.28 -24.04 0.43
CA LEU A 16 -10.35 -23.85 -0.69
C LEU A 16 -8.90 -23.77 -0.18
N ALA A 17 -8.64 -23.04 0.90
CA ALA A 17 -7.33 -23.00 1.54
C ALA A 17 -6.88 -24.38 2.03
N ALA A 18 -7.76 -25.14 2.69
CA ALA A 18 -7.47 -26.50 3.12
C ALA A 18 -7.14 -27.45 1.96
N TYR A 19 -7.80 -27.26 0.80
CA TYR A 19 -7.52 -28.01 -0.42
C TYR A 19 -6.13 -27.67 -0.98
N LEU A 20 -5.80 -26.37 -1.08
CA LEU A 20 -4.51 -25.91 -1.58
C LEU A 20 -3.35 -26.36 -0.69
N ASP A 21 -3.53 -26.35 0.62
CA ASP A 21 -2.55 -26.80 1.61
C ASP A 21 -2.45 -28.35 1.73
N GLY A 22 -3.23 -29.10 0.97
CA GLY A 22 -3.28 -30.55 1.06
C GLY A 22 -3.88 -31.10 2.37
N ARG A 23 -4.58 -30.26 3.15
CA ARG A 23 -5.18 -30.58 4.45
C ARG A 23 -6.66 -30.97 4.37
N ALA A 24 -7.28 -30.84 3.20
CA ALA A 24 -8.68 -31.21 3.00
C ALA A 24 -8.87 -32.73 3.01
N THR A 25 -9.99 -33.16 3.56
CA THR A 25 -10.37 -34.62 3.58
C THR A 25 -10.72 -35.10 2.15
N ALA A 26 -10.75 -36.39 1.94
CA ALA A 26 -11.09 -36.97 0.63
C ALA A 26 -12.47 -36.49 0.10
N ALA A 27 -13.47 -36.36 0.99
CA ALA A 27 -14.81 -35.90 0.63
C ALA A 27 -14.81 -34.39 0.31
N GLU A 28 -14.00 -33.56 0.98
CA GLU A 28 -13.82 -32.17 0.74
C GLU A 28 -13.07 -31.93 -0.59
N ASN A 29 -12.02 -32.70 -0.85
CA ASN A 29 -11.29 -32.67 -2.12
C ASN A 29 -12.23 -32.96 -3.31
N GLU A 30 -13.11 -33.98 -3.18
CA GLU A 30 -14.09 -34.30 -4.23
C GLU A 30 -15.06 -33.15 -4.49
N ARG A 31 -15.51 -32.46 -3.44
CA ARG A 31 -16.37 -31.27 -3.57
C ARG A 31 -15.67 -30.13 -4.30
N VAL A 32 -14.42 -29.83 -3.93
CA VAL A 32 -13.63 -28.76 -4.58
C VAL A 32 -13.35 -29.13 -6.04
N LEU A 33 -12.93 -30.37 -6.33
CA LEU A 33 -12.66 -30.83 -7.70
C LEU A 33 -13.92 -30.75 -8.58
N LYS A 34 -15.10 -31.07 -8.03
CA LYS A 34 -16.37 -30.94 -8.76
C LYS A 34 -16.68 -29.46 -9.04
N ALA A 35 -16.53 -28.58 -8.08
CA ALA A 35 -16.73 -27.16 -8.25
C ALA A 35 -15.74 -26.55 -9.28
N LEU A 36 -14.47 -26.96 -9.23
CA LEU A 36 -13.46 -26.59 -10.23
C LEU A 36 -13.79 -27.09 -11.65
N ALA A 37 -14.48 -28.21 -11.79
CA ALA A 37 -14.91 -28.70 -13.08
C ALA A 37 -16.03 -27.86 -13.69
N GLU A 38 -16.90 -27.31 -12.84
CA GLU A 38 -18.10 -26.57 -13.22
C GLU A 38 -17.89 -25.04 -13.29
N ASP A 39 -16.94 -24.48 -12.51
CA ASP A 39 -16.68 -23.04 -12.38
C ASP A 39 -15.29 -22.66 -12.92
N SER A 40 -15.28 -21.91 -14.02
CA SER A 40 -14.04 -21.43 -14.65
C SER A 40 -13.31 -20.37 -13.78
N ARG A 41 -14.06 -19.59 -13.00
CA ARG A 41 -13.49 -18.53 -12.12
C ARG A 41 -12.79 -19.14 -10.92
N LEU A 42 -13.38 -20.20 -10.32
CA LEU A 42 -12.74 -20.92 -9.24
C LEU A 42 -11.43 -21.58 -9.70
N ARG A 43 -11.36 -22.02 -10.98
CA ARG A 43 -10.09 -22.51 -11.57
C ARG A 43 -9.03 -21.43 -11.67
N GLU A 44 -9.41 -20.20 -12.02
CA GLU A 44 -8.48 -19.08 -12.09
C GLU A 44 -7.93 -18.71 -10.71
N VAL A 45 -8.80 -18.63 -9.70
CA VAL A 45 -8.40 -18.38 -8.31
C VAL A 45 -7.39 -19.45 -7.80
N VAL A 46 -7.64 -20.74 -8.12
CA VAL A 46 -6.70 -21.82 -7.74
C VAL A 46 -5.37 -21.68 -8.47
N LYS A 47 -5.36 -21.31 -9.74
CA LYS A 47 -4.14 -21.05 -10.52
C LYS A 47 -3.31 -19.91 -9.90
N ILE A 48 -3.95 -18.79 -9.57
CA ILE A 48 -3.30 -17.64 -8.94
C ILE A 48 -2.72 -18.04 -7.58
N ALA A 49 -3.51 -18.73 -6.75
CA ALA A 49 -3.05 -19.19 -5.44
C ALA A 49 -1.87 -20.17 -5.52
N GLN A 50 -1.85 -21.07 -6.51
CA GLN A 50 -0.74 -22.00 -6.73
C GLN A 50 0.52 -21.29 -7.26
N ALA A 51 0.37 -20.23 -8.06
CA ALA A 51 1.50 -19.44 -8.56
C ALA A 51 2.20 -18.62 -7.46
N VAL A 52 1.49 -18.28 -6.37
CA VAL A 52 2.05 -17.56 -5.21
C VAL A 52 2.94 -18.47 -4.33
N ASP A 53 2.72 -19.80 -4.34
CA ASP A 53 3.44 -20.74 -3.48
C ASP A 53 4.78 -21.25 -4.07
N GLU A 54 5.10 -20.93 -5.33
CA GLU A 54 6.43 -21.19 -5.88
C GLU A 54 7.30 -19.93 -5.76
N PRO A 55 8.29 -19.89 -4.84
CA PRO A 55 9.25 -18.79 -4.82
C PRO A 55 10.17 -18.96 -6.04
N GLU A 56 9.84 -18.30 -7.13
CA GLU A 56 10.81 -18.07 -8.18
C GLU A 56 11.98 -17.28 -7.59
N SER A 57 13.11 -17.96 -7.47
CA SER A 57 14.38 -17.32 -7.15
C SER A 57 14.77 -16.44 -8.34
N PHE A 58 14.43 -15.17 -8.28
CA PHE A 58 14.93 -14.15 -9.20
C PHE A 58 16.44 -14.00 -8.94
N GLU A 59 17.27 -14.68 -9.71
CA GLU A 59 18.68 -14.33 -9.82
C GLU A 59 18.77 -13.08 -10.70
N ALA A 60 19.23 -11.98 -10.09
CA ALA A 60 19.27 -10.64 -10.69
C ALA A 60 20.27 -10.48 -11.85
N ASP A 61 20.99 -11.52 -12.23
CA ASP A 61 22.15 -11.44 -13.08
C ASP A 61 21.92 -11.71 -14.59
N GLU A 62 20.68 -12.02 -15.01
CA GLU A 62 20.39 -12.35 -16.43
C GLU A 62 19.19 -11.62 -17.04
N ILE A 63 18.90 -10.38 -16.62
CA ILE A 63 17.93 -9.57 -17.36
C ILE A 63 18.67 -8.83 -18.47
N ASP A 64 18.61 -9.39 -19.67
CA ASP A 64 18.95 -8.66 -20.90
C ASP A 64 17.87 -7.58 -21.11
N LEU A 65 18.17 -6.37 -20.59
CA LEU A 65 17.22 -5.26 -20.49
C LEU A 65 16.84 -4.77 -21.90
N LEU A 66 15.75 -5.31 -22.42
CA LEU A 66 15.09 -4.76 -23.61
C LEU A 66 14.57 -3.34 -23.33
N PRO A 67 14.51 -2.46 -24.35
CA PRO A 67 13.85 -1.16 -24.18
C PRO A 67 12.44 -1.34 -23.64
N MET A 68 11.96 -0.48 -22.74
CA MET A 68 10.64 -0.60 -22.10
C MET A 68 9.49 -0.79 -23.10
N THR A 69 9.55 -0.11 -24.26
CA THR A 69 8.60 -0.31 -25.36
C THR A 69 8.60 -1.73 -25.94
N ALA A 70 9.73 -2.43 -25.83
CA ALA A 70 9.85 -3.83 -26.26
C ALA A 70 9.49 -4.81 -25.13
N LEU A 71 9.68 -4.43 -23.87
CA LEU A 71 9.26 -5.20 -22.70
C LEU A 71 7.72 -5.18 -22.57
N ALA A 72 7.10 -4.02 -22.69
CA ALA A 72 5.62 -3.90 -22.74
C ALA A 72 5.00 -4.69 -23.89
N ALA A 73 5.72 -4.86 -25.02
CA ALA A 73 5.26 -5.67 -26.14
C ALA A 73 5.52 -7.19 -25.99
N SER A 74 6.44 -7.59 -25.11
CA SER A 74 6.84 -8.99 -24.92
C SER A 74 6.28 -9.66 -23.67
N CYS A 75 6.01 -8.88 -22.62
CA CYS A 75 5.27 -9.30 -21.44
C CYS A 75 3.84 -8.80 -21.62
N GLY A 76 2.89 -9.67 -21.99
CA GLY A 76 1.47 -9.34 -22.05
C GLY A 76 0.84 -9.11 -20.68
N ASP A 77 1.59 -8.61 -19.70
CA ASP A 77 1.18 -8.39 -18.33
C ASP A 77 1.42 -6.95 -17.89
N GLU A 78 0.39 -6.34 -17.48
CA GLU A 78 -0.04 -4.99 -17.14
C GLU A 78 0.63 -4.36 -15.90
N ASN A 79 1.72 -4.93 -15.38
CA ASN A 79 2.25 -4.58 -14.06
C ASN A 79 3.24 -3.40 -14.04
N TYR A 80 3.47 -2.72 -15.16
CA TYR A 80 4.41 -1.59 -15.26
C TYR A 80 3.75 -0.22 -15.39
N CYS A 81 2.45 -0.12 -15.22
CA CYS A 81 1.69 1.12 -15.38
C CYS A 81 2.27 2.29 -14.58
N CYS A 82 2.72 2.06 -13.34
CA CYS A 82 3.37 3.08 -12.53
C CYS A 82 4.68 3.57 -13.14
N LEU A 83 5.56 2.66 -13.57
CA LEU A 83 6.84 2.99 -14.17
C LEU A 83 6.67 3.76 -15.48
N GLU A 84 5.66 3.39 -16.28
CA GLU A 84 5.30 4.09 -17.51
C GLU A 84 4.74 5.50 -17.24
N CYS A 85 3.91 5.66 -16.20
CA CYS A 85 3.46 6.97 -15.75
C CYS A 85 4.63 7.85 -15.30
N GLU A 86 5.57 7.32 -14.53
CA GLU A 86 6.75 8.06 -14.11
C GLU A 86 7.66 8.42 -15.29
N THR A 87 7.84 7.50 -16.24
CA THR A 87 8.57 7.73 -17.49
C THR A 87 7.91 8.84 -18.34
N TYR A 88 6.57 8.79 -18.46
CA TYR A 88 5.81 9.83 -19.15
C TYR A 88 6.07 11.22 -18.53
N ILE A 89 6.05 11.32 -17.20
CA ILE A 89 6.31 12.57 -16.47
C ILE A 89 7.78 13.01 -16.69
N LEU A 90 8.76 12.12 -16.52
CA LEU A 90 10.18 12.45 -16.72
C LEU A 90 10.44 13.00 -18.12
N ASN A 91 9.79 12.45 -19.18
CA ASN A 91 9.88 12.94 -20.54
C ASN A 91 9.32 14.35 -20.75
N ARG A 92 8.49 14.85 -19.86
CA ARG A 92 7.96 16.23 -19.88
C ARG A 92 8.88 17.25 -19.24
N HIS A 93 9.90 16.79 -18.52
CA HIS A 93 10.88 17.63 -17.85
C HIS A 93 12.23 17.63 -18.59
N PRO A 94 13.05 18.69 -18.48
CA PRO A 94 14.40 18.73 -19.09
C PRO A 94 15.40 17.87 -18.28
N ILE A 95 15.04 16.62 -18.02
CA ILE A 95 15.80 15.66 -17.22
C ILE A 95 16.30 14.56 -18.16
N ALA A 96 17.61 14.31 -18.14
CA ALA A 96 18.18 13.19 -18.86
C ALA A 96 18.09 11.93 -17.98
N PHE A 97 17.51 10.85 -18.51
CA PHE A 97 17.41 9.56 -17.85
C PHE A 97 17.56 8.42 -18.88
N ASP A 98 17.86 7.23 -18.39
CA ASP A 98 17.88 6.01 -19.19
C ASP A 98 16.72 5.11 -18.77
N GLU A 99 15.82 4.82 -19.70
CA GLU A 99 14.63 4.00 -19.44
C GLU A 99 14.98 2.58 -18.96
N LYS A 100 16.13 2.03 -19.43
CA LYS A 100 16.59 0.72 -18.98
C LYS A 100 17.04 0.72 -17.51
N GLU A 101 17.62 1.83 -17.09
CA GLU A 101 18.01 2.03 -15.69
C GLU A 101 16.80 2.17 -14.76
N LEU A 102 15.69 2.74 -15.23
CA LEU A 102 14.47 2.89 -14.41
C LEU A 102 13.95 1.53 -13.94
N LEU A 103 13.78 0.58 -14.85
CA LEU A 103 13.33 -0.76 -14.49
C LEU A 103 14.34 -1.48 -13.59
N ALA A 104 15.62 -1.42 -13.92
CA ALA A 104 16.70 -2.03 -13.11
C ALA A 104 16.71 -1.47 -11.68
N ASP A 105 16.49 -0.16 -11.54
CA ASP A 105 16.38 0.50 -10.25
C ASP A 105 15.11 0.11 -9.49
N ALA A 106 13.99 0.02 -10.16
CA ALA A 106 12.74 -0.40 -9.55
C ALA A 106 12.84 -1.79 -8.93
N VAL A 107 13.44 -2.73 -9.66
CA VAL A 107 13.68 -4.10 -9.18
C VAL A 107 14.72 -4.13 -8.06
N ARG A 108 15.86 -3.48 -8.25
CA ARG A 108 16.97 -3.43 -7.27
C ARG A 108 16.54 -2.85 -5.93
N ASN A 109 15.71 -1.82 -5.96
CA ASN A 109 15.20 -1.15 -4.75
C ASN A 109 13.89 -1.74 -4.23
N LYS A 110 13.38 -2.81 -4.86
CA LYS A 110 12.10 -3.45 -4.52
C LYS A 110 10.91 -2.48 -4.62
N TRP A 111 10.99 -1.48 -5.49
CA TRP A 111 9.87 -0.58 -5.76
C TRP A 111 8.85 -1.22 -6.69
N GLN A 112 9.31 -2.11 -7.59
CA GLN A 112 8.48 -2.94 -8.44
C GLN A 112 8.40 -4.36 -7.88
N LYS A 113 7.20 -4.92 -7.82
CA LYS A 113 6.92 -6.30 -7.46
C LYS A 113 6.23 -7.01 -8.64
N PRO A 114 6.13 -8.36 -8.61
CA PRO A 114 5.40 -9.09 -9.66
C PRO A 114 3.93 -8.68 -9.80
N ASP A 115 3.31 -8.27 -8.71
CA ASP A 115 1.92 -7.81 -8.58
C ASP A 115 1.74 -6.30 -8.77
N GLY A 116 2.80 -5.56 -9.16
CA GLY A 116 2.74 -4.13 -9.42
C GLY A 116 3.60 -3.29 -8.47
N THR A 117 3.38 -1.98 -8.49
CA THR A 117 4.10 -1.02 -7.63
C THR A 117 3.27 -0.70 -6.39
N PRO A 118 3.76 -1.00 -5.16
CA PRO A 118 3.09 -0.58 -3.94
C PRO A 118 2.86 0.94 -3.89
N LEU A 119 1.70 1.39 -3.41
CA LEU A 119 1.29 2.80 -3.41
C LEU A 119 2.39 3.76 -2.89
N HIS A 120 3.07 3.40 -1.81
CA HIS A 120 4.12 4.24 -1.20
C HIS A 120 5.41 4.31 -2.03
N HIS A 121 5.52 3.53 -3.10
CA HIS A 121 6.64 3.58 -4.04
C HIS A 121 6.32 4.39 -5.30
N ILE A 122 5.06 4.69 -5.59
CA ILE A 122 4.69 5.56 -6.71
C ILE A 122 5.39 6.92 -6.56
N GLY A 123 6.07 7.38 -7.61
CA GLY A 123 6.85 8.61 -7.61
C GLY A 123 8.31 8.48 -7.15
N ARG A 124 8.81 7.26 -6.87
CA ARG A 124 10.21 7.08 -6.41
C ARG A 124 11.26 7.45 -7.46
N HIS A 125 11.03 7.16 -8.72
CA HIS A 125 11.93 7.61 -9.78
C HIS A 125 11.87 9.12 -9.94
N LEU A 126 10.69 9.73 -9.83
CA LEU A 126 10.55 11.18 -9.88
C LEU A 126 11.41 11.85 -8.80
N GLU A 127 11.38 11.35 -7.55
CA GLU A 127 12.26 11.81 -6.48
C GLU A 127 13.74 11.61 -6.81
N ARG A 128 14.10 10.43 -7.33
CA ARG A 128 15.49 10.11 -7.68
C ARG A 128 16.05 11.04 -8.74
N TYR A 129 15.20 11.47 -9.68
CA TYR A 129 15.56 12.39 -10.74
C TYR A 129 15.34 13.87 -10.38
N GLY A 130 15.10 14.16 -9.09
CA GLY A 130 15.17 15.50 -8.53
C GLY A 130 13.86 16.27 -8.52
N LEU A 131 12.72 15.63 -8.82
CA LEU A 131 11.42 16.26 -8.61
C LEU A 131 11.04 16.19 -7.12
N SER A 132 10.35 17.20 -6.64
CA SER A 132 9.70 17.18 -5.33
C SER A 132 8.40 16.42 -5.42
N VAL A 133 8.26 15.32 -4.67
CA VAL A 133 7.10 14.42 -4.72
C VAL A 133 6.36 14.42 -3.39
N THR A 134 5.04 14.60 -3.45
CA THR A 134 4.15 14.48 -2.29
C THR A 134 3.15 13.36 -2.51
N ARG A 135 2.88 12.56 -1.49
CA ARG A 135 1.94 11.43 -1.48
C ARG A 135 0.88 11.67 -0.42
N ARG A 136 -0.39 11.58 -0.80
CA ARG A 136 -1.52 11.88 0.10
C ARG A 136 -2.66 10.91 -0.11
N TYR A 137 -3.31 10.49 0.97
CA TYR A 137 -4.59 9.80 0.97
C TYR A 137 -5.75 10.77 1.18
N GLN A 138 -6.96 10.34 0.89
CA GLN A 138 -8.20 11.08 1.13
C GLN A 138 -8.23 12.44 0.43
N CYS A 139 -7.61 12.51 -0.74
CA CYS A 139 -7.68 13.68 -1.58
C CYS A 139 -9.08 13.83 -2.23
N SER A 140 -9.36 15.01 -2.71
CA SER A 140 -10.59 15.38 -3.39
C SER A 140 -10.31 15.88 -4.81
N LEU A 141 -11.34 16.04 -5.62
CA LEU A 141 -11.21 16.69 -6.93
C LEU A 141 -10.62 18.12 -6.84
N SER A 142 -10.91 18.83 -5.74
CA SER A 142 -10.32 20.16 -5.52
C SER A 142 -8.80 20.08 -5.27
N ASP A 143 -8.31 18.99 -4.66
CA ASP A 143 -6.87 18.78 -4.52
C ASP A 143 -6.20 18.51 -5.88
N ILE A 144 -6.87 17.74 -6.75
CA ILE A 144 -6.40 17.51 -8.13
C ILE A 144 -6.33 18.84 -8.89
N VAL A 145 -7.41 19.63 -8.88
CA VAL A 145 -7.46 20.94 -9.55
C VAL A 145 -6.36 21.84 -9.03
N ALA A 146 -6.21 21.96 -7.70
CA ALA A 146 -5.19 22.81 -7.09
C ALA A 146 -3.76 22.37 -7.47
N ALA A 147 -3.51 21.07 -7.57
CA ALA A 147 -2.20 20.55 -7.99
C ALA A 147 -1.91 20.86 -9.47
N LEU A 148 -2.90 20.67 -10.35
CA LEU A 148 -2.78 20.98 -11.77
C LEU A 148 -2.58 22.49 -11.99
N ASP A 149 -3.34 23.34 -11.29
CA ASP A 149 -3.21 24.80 -11.35
C ASP A 149 -1.85 25.28 -10.84
N ALA A 150 -1.26 24.57 -9.88
CA ALA A 150 0.10 24.80 -9.39
C ALA A 150 1.18 24.30 -10.36
N GLY A 151 0.82 23.67 -11.47
CA GLY A 151 1.75 23.14 -12.47
C GLY A 151 2.44 21.85 -12.03
N CYS A 152 1.85 21.12 -11.09
CA CYS A 152 2.33 19.80 -10.70
C CYS A 152 1.92 18.74 -11.72
N ASP A 153 2.75 17.73 -11.92
CA ASP A 153 2.33 16.47 -12.50
C ASP A 153 1.58 15.66 -11.44
N VAL A 154 0.50 15.00 -11.83
CA VAL A 154 -0.42 14.37 -10.90
C VAL A 154 -0.64 12.92 -11.29
N ILE A 155 -0.39 11.97 -10.37
CA ILE A 155 -0.61 10.53 -10.55
C ILE A 155 -1.71 10.08 -9.58
N ALA A 156 -2.63 9.26 -10.07
CA ALA A 156 -3.62 8.57 -9.27
C ALA A 156 -3.48 7.06 -9.40
N ALA A 157 -3.66 6.33 -8.30
CA ALA A 157 -3.84 4.89 -8.32
C ALA A 157 -5.34 4.61 -8.32
N VAL A 158 -5.80 3.82 -9.27
CA VAL A 158 -7.22 3.57 -9.54
C VAL A 158 -7.46 2.08 -9.74
N ASP A 159 -8.72 1.66 -9.67
CA ASP A 159 -9.16 0.40 -10.23
C ASP A 159 -9.34 0.53 -11.73
N GLY A 160 -8.59 -0.28 -12.52
CA GLY A 160 -8.56 -0.21 -13.97
C GLY A 160 -9.86 -0.70 -14.60
N GLY A 161 -10.51 -1.70 -14.03
CA GLY A 161 -11.75 -2.25 -14.52
C GLY A 161 -12.92 -1.29 -14.33
N GLU A 162 -13.04 -0.66 -13.17
CA GLU A 162 -14.03 0.40 -12.92
C GLU A 162 -13.81 1.61 -13.84
N LEU A 163 -12.53 1.99 -14.05
CA LEU A 163 -12.18 3.10 -14.94
C LEU A 163 -12.61 2.80 -16.39
N LEU A 164 -12.48 1.55 -16.84
CA LEU A 164 -12.86 1.14 -18.18
C LEU A 164 -14.35 0.80 -18.33
N GLY A 165 -15.10 0.76 -17.22
CA GLY A 165 -16.54 0.52 -17.21
C GLY A 165 -16.95 -0.94 -17.45
N HIS A 166 -16.26 -1.89 -16.81
CA HIS A 166 -16.57 -3.32 -16.83
C HIS A 166 -17.27 -3.80 -15.53
N PRO A 167 -18.45 -3.28 -15.17
CA PRO A 167 -19.08 -3.46 -13.87
C PRO A 167 -19.51 -4.88 -13.52
N SER A 168 -19.56 -5.81 -14.48
CA SER A 168 -19.98 -7.20 -14.22
C SER A 168 -18.85 -8.06 -13.61
N ASP A 169 -17.61 -7.71 -13.88
CA ASP A 169 -16.44 -8.44 -13.39
C ASP A 169 -15.98 -7.84 -12.06
N GLU A 170 -16.11 -6.52 -11.90
CA GLU A 170 -15.82 -5.72 -10.72
C GLU A 170 -16.59 -6.16 -9.47
N LEU A 171 -17.92 -6.32 -9.57
CA LEU A 171 -18.72 -6.71 -8.40
C LEU A 171 -18.32 -8.07 -7.84
N ALA A 172 -17.76 -8.95 -8.66
CA ALA A 172 -17.24 -10.24 -8.22
C ALA A 172 -15.85 -10.10 -7.59
N GLU A 173 -15.02 -9.21 -8.13
CA GLU A 173 -13.68 -8.92 -7.63
C GLU A 173 -13.74 -8.23 -6.27
N ASP A 174 -14.53 -7.20 -6.12
CA ASP A 174 -14.81 -6.49 -4.86
C ASP A 174 -15.30 -7.41 -3.73
N LEU A 175 -16.12 -8.39 -4.08
CA LEU A 175 -16.66 -9.35 -3.11
C LEU A 175 -15.64 -10.39 -2.64
N PHE A 176 -14.64 -10.75 -3.47
CA PHE A 176 -13.70 -11.84 -3.19
C PHE A 176 -12.29 -11.38 -2.84
N VAL A 177 -11.84 -10.27 -3.42
CA VAL A 177 -10.47 -9.75 -3.27
C VAL A 177 -10.45 -8.46 -2.45
N GLY A 178 -11.57 -7.74 -2.41
CA GLY A 178 -11.69 -6.43 -1.79
C GLY A 178 -11.31 -5.30 -2.75
N GLN A 179 -11.64 -4.08 -2.38
CA GLN A 179 -11.34 -2.87 -3.13
C GLN A 179 -9.81 -2.63 -3.17
N ILE A 180 -9.15 -2.99 -4.26
CA ILE A 180 -7.69 -2.88 -4.43
C ILE A 180 -7.40 -2.15 -5.74
N PRO A 181 -6.69 -1.00 -5.70
CA PRO A 181 -6.27 -0.32 -6.91
C PRO A 181 -5.20 -1.16 -7.61
N ASP A 182 -5.45 -1.53 -8.85
CA ASP A 182 -4.57 -2.36 -9.67
C ASP A 182 -3.88 -1.56 -10.79
N HIS A 183 -4.27 -0.30 -10.98
CA HIS A 183 -3.80 0.52 -12.09
C HIS A 183 -3.33 1.92 -11.65
N THR A 184 -2.48 2.54 -12.48
CA THR A 184 -1.92 3.88 -12.24
C THR A 184 -2.04 4.72 -13.50
N VAL A 185 -2.51 5.96 -13.35
CA VAL A 185 -2.72 6.91 -14.43
C VAL A 185 -2.16 8.30 -14.11
N VAL A 186 -1.80 9.07 -15.16
CA VAL A 186 -1.42 10.49 -14.99
C VAL A 186 -2.62 11.37 -15.30
N ILE A 187 -2.98 12.26 -14.40
CA ILE A 187 -4.07 13.21 -14.59
C ILE A 187 -3.54 14.42 -15.35
N LEU A 188 -4.12 14.69 -16.53
CA LEU A 188 -3.71 15.79 -17.39
C LEU A 188 -4.58 17.03 -17.23
N ALA A 189 -5.88 16.86 -16.99
CA ALA A 189 -6.83 17.94 -16.79
C ALA A 189 -8.05 17.47 -16.00
N CYS A 190 -8.67 18.38 -15.27
CA CYS A 190 -9.94 18.17 -14.58
C CYS A 190 -10.88 19.34 -14.87
N ASP A 191 -11.92 19.12 -15.68
CA ASP A 191 -12.95 20.12 -15.98
C ASP A 191 -14.16 19.89 -15.07
N THR A 192 -14.23 20.66 -14.01
CA THR A 192 -15.33 20.59 -13.04
C THR A 192 -16.66 21.11 -13.61
N ALA A 193 -16.63 21.96 -14.63
CA ALA A 193 -17.85 22.49 -15.25
C ALA A 193 -18.48 21.47 -16.24
N GLN A 194 -17.67 20.70 -16.92
CA GLN A 194 -18.12 19.65 -17.83
C GLN A 194 -18.19 18.28 -17.16
N HIS A 195 -17.81 18.16 -15.90
CA HIS A 195 -17.72 16.91 -15.15
C HIS A 195 -16.86 15.85 -15.86
N THR A 196 -15.70 16.25 -16.37
CA THR A 196 -14.76 15.35 -17.05
C THR A 196 -13.37 15.44 -16.48
N ILE A 197 -12.67 14.31 -16.51
CA ILE A 197 -11.25 14.22 -16.18
C ILE A 197 -10.51 13.62 -17.38
N THR A 198 -9.38 14.18 -17.73
CA THR A 198 -8.54 13.71 -18.83
C THR A 198 -7.28 13.09 -18.27
N LEU A 199 -7.01 11.85 -18.68
CA LEU A 199 -5.94 11.01 -18.19
C LEU A 199 -4.98 10.63 -19.32
N HIS A 200 -3.72 10.44 -18.99
CA HIS A 200 -2.82 9.59 -19.73
C HIS A 200 -2.83 8.22 -19.05
N ASP A 201 -3.31 7.24 -19.77
CA ASP A 201 -3.36 5.85 -19.36
C ASP A 201 -2.26 5.09 -20.14
N PRO A 202 -1.26 4.49 -19.44
CA PRO A 202 -0.19 3.76 -20.12
C PRO A 202 -0.71 2.55 -20.93
N ASN A 203 -1.85 1.96 -20.53
CA ASN A 203 -2.46 0.83 -21.26
C ASN A 203 -3.26 1.27 -22.47
N SER A 204 -3.49 2.57 -22.65
CA SER A 204 -4.20 3.10 -23.81
C SER A 204 -3.27 3.38 -24.98
N SER A 205 -3.68 2.99 -26.18
CA SER A 205 -2.99 3.39 -27.42
C SER A 205 -3.15 4.88 -27.76
N ARG A 206 -4.02 5.60 -27.06
CA ARG A 206 -4.28 7.02 -27.26
C ARG A 206 -3.38 7.86 -26.33
N PRO A 207 -2.98 9.06 -26.75
CA PRO A 207 -2.14 9.92 -25.92
C PRO A 207 -2.88 10.44 -24.68
N SER A 208 -4.21 10.46 -24.71
CA SER A 208 -5.08 10.80 -23.58
C SER A 208 -6.49 10.31 -23.79
N ASP A 209 -7.18 10.02 -22.71
CA ASP A 209 -8.57 9.63 -22.64
C ASP A 209 -9.33 10.51 -21.65
N SER A 210 -10.59 10.80 -21.96
CA SER A 210 -11.45 11.60 -21.08
C SER A 210 -12.59 10.74 -20.55
N TYR A 211 -12.79 10.81 -19.25
CA TYR A 211 -13.79 10.05 -18.51
C TYR A 211 -14.75 10.97 -17.77
N PRO A 212 -16.00 10.55 -17.52
CA PRO A 212 -16.87 11.21 -16.54
C PRO A 212 -16.18 11.23 -15.17
N THR A 213 -16.27 12.37 -14.49
CA THR A 213 -15.66 12.52 -13.15
C THR A 213 -16.21 11.50 -12.16
N GLU A 214 -17.50 11.15 -12.25
CA GLU A 214 -18.13 10.16 -11.38
C GLU A 214 -17.48 8.77 -11.55
N GLN A 215 -17.22 8.34 -12.78
CA GLN A 215 -16.55 7.07 -13.09
C GLN A 215 -15.13 7.04 -12.55
N PHE A 216 -14.37 8.11 -12.76
CA PHE A 216 -13.03 8.24 -12.19
C PHE A 216 -13.04 8.22 -10.66
N MET A 217 -14.00 8.92 -10.03
CA MET A 217 -14.11 8.97 -8.58
C MET A 217 -14.40 7.60 -7.97
N ASN A 218 -15.19 6.76 -8.66
CA ASN A 218 -15.43 5.39 -8.26
C ASN A 218 -14.11 4.59 -8.28
N ALA A 219 -13.47 4.52 -9.42
CA ALA A 219 -12.18 3.83 -9.60
C ALA A 219 -11.06 4.34 -8.66
N TRP A 220 -11.09 5.62 -8.31
CA TRP A 220 -10.10 6.22 -7.41
C TRP A 220 -10.38 5.94 -5.92
N ALA A 221 -11.62 5.60 -5.58
CA ALA A 221 -12.01 5.31 -4.19
C ALA A 221 -11.26 4.10 -3.61
N ASP A 222 -10.91 3.12 -4.42
CA ASP A 222 -10.25 1.88 -4.00
C ASP A 222 -8.85 2.11 -3.43
N SER A 223 -8.15 3.11 -3.95
CA SER A 223 -6.90 3.58 -3.34
C SER A 223 -7.09 4.47 -2.12
N LYS A 224 -8.32 4.66 -1.63
CA LYS A 224 -8.68 5.67 -0.62
C LYS A 224 -8.30 7.08 -1.09
N TYR A 225 -8.57 7.35 -2.36
CA TYR A 225 -8.28 8.63 -3.01
C TYR A 225 -6.80 9.02 -2.91
N TYR A 226 -5.92 8.03 -3.19
CA TYR A 226 -4.48 8.22 -3.13
C TYR A 226 -3.99 9.05 -4.31
N LEU A 227 -3.29 10.15 -4.01
CA LEU A 227 -2.77 11.10 -4.97
C LEU A 227 -1.28 11.30 -4.78
N VAL A 228 -0.54 11.27 -5.88
CA VAL A 228 0.87 11.62 -5.92
C VAL A 228 1.03 12.85 -6.80
N THR A 229 1.69 13.89 -6.28
CA THR A 229 2.01 15.09 -7.04
C THR A 229 3.51 15.26 -7.16
N ALA A 230 4.00 15.64 -8.33
CA ALA A 230 5.41 15.90 -8.58
C ALA A 230 5.61 17.29 -9.20
N THR A 231 6.68 17.98 -8.82
CA THR A 231 7.03 19.29 -9.36
C THR A 231 8.54 19.48 -9.43
N ASN A 232 9.00 20.22 -10.42
CA ASN A 232 10.42 20.62 -10.53
C ASN A 232 10.73 21.91 -9.72
N ASP A 233 9.75 22.42 -9.00
CA ASP A 233 9.94 23.67 -8.24
C ASP A 233 10.63 23.39 -6.90
N ASN A 234 11.95 23.64 -6.86
CA ASN A 234 12.75 23.63 -5.64
C ASN A 234 12.40 24.77 -4.65
N SER A 235 11.48 25.66 -4.98
CA SER A 235 11.02 26.73 -4.07
C SER A 235 10.09 26.22 -2.97
N MET A 236 9.60 24.98 -3.08
CA MET A 236 8.75 24.30 -2.08
C MET A 236 9.53 23.74 -0.87
N ASN A 237 10.65 24.35 -0.51
CA ASN A 237 11.44 23.96 0.67
C ASN A 237 10.74 24.22 2.02
N GLN A 238 9.45 24.56 2.01
CA GLN A 238 8.66 24.65 3.24
C GLN A 238 7.69 23.48 3.31
N TYR A 239 8.20 22.32 3.73
CA TYR A 239 7.34 21.15 4.00
C TYR A 239 6.23 21.52 4.99
N THR A 240 4.99 21.41 4.54
CA THR A 240 3.80 21.55 5.39
C THR A 240 3.25 20.15 5.66
N PRO A 241 3.31 19.65 6.90
CA PRO A 241 2.74 18.34 7.23
C PRO A 241 1.23 18.30 6.95
N HIS A 242 0.77 17.26 6.29
CA HIS A 242 -0.63 16.98 6.06
C HIS A 242 -1.00 15.58 6.61
N PRO A 243 -1.13 15.43 7.94
CA PRO A 243 -1.54 14.17 8.52
C PRO A 243 -2.97 13.85 8.09
N ILE A 244 -3.24 12.56 7.86
CA ILE A 244 -4.60 12.09 7.59
C ILE A 244 -5.47 12.40 8.81
N ASP A 245 -6.67 12.95 8.57
CA ASP A 245 -7.65 13.14 9.63
C ASP A 245 -8.21 11.79 10.10
N LEU A 246 -7.91 11.44 11.35
CA LEU A 246 -8.31 10.21 12.01
C LEU A 246 -9.23 10.49 13.21
N THR A 247 -9.83 11.68 13.30
CA THR A 247 -10.67 12.09 14.43
C THR A 247 -11.99 11.32 14.49
N ASP A 248 -12.48 10.84 13.35
CA ASP A 248 -13.68 10.00 13.21
C ASP A 248 -13.45 8.53 13.58
N VAL A 249 -12.17 8.10 13.72
CA VAL A 249 -11.87 6.71 14.04
C VAL A 249 -11.88 6.49 15.54
N VAL A 250 -12.87 5.73 15.99
CA VAL A 250 -12.99 5.30 17.39
C VAL A 250 -12.31 3.94 17.56
N LEU A 251 -11.46 3.83 18.58
CA LEU A 251 -10.81 2.58 18.96
C LEU A 251 -11.43 2.01 20.22
N ASP A 252 -11.43 0.69 20.31
CA ASP A 252 -11.93 -0.04 21.46
C ASP A 252 -10.97 0.10 22.67
N ASP A 253 -11.52 0.05 23.89
CA ASP A 253 -10.76 0.29 25.13
C ASP A 253 -9.64 -0.74 25.37
N ASP A 254 -9.78 -1.95 24.84
CA ASP A 254 -8.77 -3.03 24.96
C ASP A 254 -7.50 -2.76 24.14
N LEU A 255 -7.52 -1.79 23.23
CA LEU A 255 -6.33 -1.36 22.47
C LEU A 255 -5.36 -0.47 23.29
N ASN A 256 -5.72 -0.08 24.51
CA ASN A 256 -4.82 0.69 25.37
C ASN A 256 -3.55 -0.10 25.75
N ASP A 257 -3.68 -1.40 26.01
CA ASP A 257 -2.51 -2.26 26.31
C ASP A 257 -1.65 -2.45 25.05
N LEU A 258 -2.27 -2.53 23.86
CA LEU A 258 -1.56 -2.58 22.58
C LEU A 258 -0.80 -1.27 22.32
N ARG A 259 -1.38 -0.12 22.64
CA ARG A 259 -0.74 1.20 22.54
C ARG A 259 0.57 1.26 23.30
N GLU A 260 0.55 0.84 24.59
CA GLU A 260 1.76 0.85 25.42
C GLU A 260 2.82 -0.10 24.84
N ALA A 261 2.44 -1.31 24.44
CA ALA A 261 3.36 -2.29 23.87
C ALA A 261 4.00 -1.77 22.56
N ILE A 262 3.24 -1.11 21.70
CA ILE A 262 3.79 -0.51 20.46
C ILE A 262 4.71 0.65 20.79
N ALA A 263 4.33 1.52 21.73
CA ALA A 263 5.14 2.68 22.13
C ALA A 263 6.47 2.24 22.73
N GLU A 264 6.45 1.28 23.65
CA GLU A 264 7.66 0.70 24.24
C GLU A 264 8.56 0.09 23.17
N ASN A 265 8.01 -0.76 22.29
CA ASN A 265 8.78 -1.39 21.22
C ASN A 265 9.35 -0.36 20.22
N ALA A 266 8.63 0.71 19.92
CA ALA A 266 9.12 1.79 19.05
C ALA A 266 10.33 2.48 19.67
N HIS A 267 10.28 2.78 20.98
CA HIS A 267 11.42 3.33 21.71
C HIS A 267 12.62 2.38 21.71
N GLU A 268 12.42 1.09 21.96
CA GLU A 268 13.49 0.10 21.97
C GLU A 268 14.18 -0.02 20.60
N ILE A 269 13.40 -0.03 19.51
CA ILE A 269 13.94 -0.02 18.13
C ILE A 269 14.73 1.28 17.87
N TRP A 270 14.19 2.42 18.29
CA TRP A 270 14.89 3.70 18.17
C TRP A 270 16.22 3.69 18.94
N ALA A 271 16.21 3.21 20.20
CA ALA A 271 17.39 3.14 21.04
C ALA A 271 18.45 2.18 20.48
N GLU A 272 18.05 1.02 19.95
CA GLU A 272 18.95 0.07 19.29
C GLU A 272 19.62 0.69 18.06
N ASN A 273 18.87 1.37 17.20
CA ASN A 273 19.39 2.06 16.02
C ASN A 273 20.36 3.17 16.44
N ARG A 274 20.00 4.00 17.42
CA ARG A 274 20.89 5.05 17.94
C ARG A 274 22.18 4.47 18.54
N LYS A 275 22.06 3.37 19.28
CA LYS A 275 23.22 2.68 19.83
C LYS A 275 24.16 2.14 18.75
N SER A 276 23.62 1.59 17.68
CA SER A 276 24.41 1.11 16.52
C SER A 276 25.16 2.25 15.81
N GLU A 277 24.59 3.47 15.81
CA GLU A 277 25.20 4.69 15.31
C GLU A 277 26.24 5.29 16.27
N GLY A 278 26.42 4.71 17.46
CA GLY A 278 27.37 5.16 18.49
C GLY A 278 26.80 6.20 19.46
N TRP A 279 25.49 6.36 19.54
CA TRP A 279 24.86 7.23 20.55
C TRP A 279 24.89 6.58 21.94
N THR A 280 25.02 7.42 22.95
CA THR A 280 25.06 7.03 24.35
C THR A 280 24.18 7.95 25.19
N TYR A 281 23.91 7.53 26.42
CA TYR A 281 23.23 8.41 27.40
C TYR A 281 24.08 9.65 27.71
N GLY A 282 23.43 10.79 27.81
CA GLY A 282 23.98 12.04 28.31
C GLY A 282 22.87 12.91 28.89
N PRO A 283 23.14 13.74 29.91
CA PRO A 283 22.12 14.51 30.61
C PRO A 283 21.45 15.60 29.75
N GLN A 284 22.04 15.90 28.60
CA GLN A 284 21.53 16.82 27.60
C GLN A 284 21.87 16.29 26.20
N ARG A 285 21.04 16.62 25.23
CA ARG A 285 21.30 16.26 23.83
C ARG A 285 22.54 16.99 23.32
N ASN A 286 23.48 16.23 22.78
CA ASN A 286 24.69 16.72 22.14
C ASN A 286 24.99 15.89 20.90
N ASP A 287 24.68 16.44 19.73
CA ASP A 287 24.83 15.74 18.46
C ASP A 287 26.32 15.48 18.12
N SER A 288 27.23 16.39 18.51
CA SER A 288 28.67 16.22 18.27
C SER A 288 29.29 15.08 19.08
N LEU A 289 28.77 14.84 20.29
CA LEU A 289 29.20 13.75 21.16
C LEU A 289 28.30 12.50 21.02
N LYS A 290 27.25 12.58 20.20
CA LYS A 290 26.21 11.56 20.06
C LYS A 290 25.63 11.15 21.43
N GLN A 291 25.17 12.13 22.18
CA GLN A 291 24.57 11.93 23.50
C GLN A 291 23.14 12.47 23.54
N THR A 292 22.24 11.72 24.19
CA THR A 292 20.86 12.15 24.44
C THR A 292 20.36 11.61 25.77
N PRO A 293 19.52 12.34 26.53
CA PRO A 293 18.90 11.87 27.75
C PRO A 293 17.92 10.72 27.55
N ASP A 294 17.46 10.52 26.32
CA ASP A 294 16.44 9.51 25.98
C ASP A 294 17.03 8.11 25.77
N MET A 295 18.37 7.94 25.85
CA MET A 295 19.03 6.63 25.82
C MET A 295 18.90 5.91 27.17
N VAL A 296 17.65 5.69 27.58
CA VAL A 296 17.23 4.98 28.80
C VAL A 296 16.12 4.01 28.45
N SER A 297 15.74 3.10 29.36
CA SER A 297 14.58 2.24 29.14
C SER A 297 13.30 3.06 29.02
N TYR A 298 12.31 2.56 28.27
CA TYR A 298 11.03 3.23 28.08
C TYR A 298 10.38 3.66 29.40
N GLY A 299 10.45 2.80 30.45
CA GLY A 299 9.92 3.11 31.76
C GLY A 299 10.54 4.36 32.41
N GLN A 300 11.79 4.68 32.11
CA GLN A 300 12.55 5.83 32.66
C GLN A 300 12.40 7.12 31.83
N LEU A 301 11.75 7.05 30.66
CA LEU A 301 11.49 8.24 29.85
C LEU A 301 10.57 9.22 30.58
N PRO A 302 10.74 10.54 30.35
CA PRO A 302 9.75 11.54 30.74
C PRO A 302 8.39 11.27 30.07
N GLU A 303 7.32 11.63 30.76
CA GLU A 303 5.95 11.47 30.20
C GLU A 303 5.72 12.23 28.88
N SER A 304 6.46 13.32 28.64
CA SER A 304 6.44 14.04 27.36
C SER A 304 6.90 13.16 26.20
N GLU A 305 7.97 12.39 26.37
CA GLU A 305 8.52 11.50 25.36
C GLU A 305 7.61 10.27 25.17
N LYS A 306 7.20 9.63 26.27
CA LYS A 306 6.23 8.52 26.21
C LYS A 306 4.93 8.91 25.51
N ARG A 307 4.45 10.15 25.72
CA ARG A 307 3.24 10.65 25.06
C ARG A 307 3.42 10.71 23.55
N TYR A 308 4.61 11.10 23.07
CA TYR A 308 4.91 11.14 21.64
C TYR A 308 4.85 9.72 21.02
N ASP A 309 5.52 8.76 21.65
CA ASP A 309 5.51 7.35 21.19
C ASP A 309 4.10 6.74 21.21
N ARG A 310 3.31 7.03 22.28
CA ARG A 310 1.91 6.60 22.38
C ARG A 310 1.02 7.22 21.32
N GLU A 311 1.21 8.50 21.02
CA GLU A 311 0.44 9.19 19.97
C GLU A 311 0.74 8.56 18.61
N MET A 312 2.01 8.33 18.28
CA MET A 312 2.40 7.64 17.04
C MET A 312 1.80 6.24 16.95
N ALA A 313 1.80 5.48 18.04
CA ALA A 313 1.18 4.16 18.10
C ALA A 313 -0.32 4.23 17.81
N MET A 314 -1.04 5.16 18.44
CA MET A 314 -2.49 5.32 18.27
C MET A 314 -2.85 5.78 16.87
N GLN A 315 -2.11 6.73 16.30
CA GLN A 315 -2.33 7.19 14.92
C GLN A 315 -2.09 6.05 13.92
N THR A 316 -1.10 5.20 14.14
CA THR A 316 -0.86 4.02 13.30
C THR A 316 -2.03 3.04 13.35
N ILE A 317 -2.54 2.71 14.54
CA ILE A 317 -3.69 1.80 14.71
C ILE A 317 -4.95 2.38 14.06
N LYS A 318 -5.21 3.67 14.27
CA LYS A 318 -6.33 4.38 13.65
C LYS A 318 -6.24 4.38 12.14
N LEU A 319 -5.03 4.60 11.60
CA LEU A 319 -4.79 4.58 10.15
C LEU A 319 -5.10 3.21 9.56
N LEU A 320 -4.62 2.13 10.18
CA LEU A 320 -4.94 0.77 9.74
C LEU A 320 -6.46 0.55 9.71
N LYS A 321 -7.17 0.94 10.77
CA LYS A 321 -8.63 0.80 10.83
C LYS A 321 -9.34 1.64 9.76
N LYS A 322 -8.88 2.86 9.49
CA LYS A 322 -9.42 3.73 8.44
C LYS A 322 -9.18 3.19 7.03
N LEU A 323 -8.06 2.51 6.82
CA LEU A 323 -7.72 1.82 5.57
C LEU A 323 -8.49 0.49 5.37
N GLY A 324 -9.34 0.10 6.33
CA GLY A 324 -10.19 -1.09 6.23
C GLY A 324 -9.56 -2.36 6.81
N TYR A 325 -8.44 -2.27 7.53
CA TYR A 325 -7.86 -3.42 8.21
C TYR A 325 -8.54 -3.66 9.55
N ASP A 326 -8.89 -4.92 9.85
CA ASP A 326 -9.35 -5.35 11.15
C ASP A 326 -8.21 -5.91 11.99
N LEU A 327 -8.09 -5.42 13.22
CA LEU A 327 -7.14 -5.93 14.19
C LEU A 327 -7.81 -7.03 15.02
N ILE A 328 -7.46 -8.27 14.74
CA ILE A 328 -8.00 -9.44 15.46
C ILE A 328 -6.98 -9.90 16.49
N LYS A 329 -7.38 -9.86 17.77
CA LYS A 329 -6.59 -10.38 18.87
C LYS A 329 -6.68 -11.90 18.91
N ARG A 330 -5.55 -12.59 18.69
CA ARG A 330 -5.44 -14.05 18.87
C ARG A 330 -4.87 -14.34 20.25
N GLU A 331 -5.71 -14.81 21.16
CA GLU A 331 -5.33 -15.08 22.57
C GLU A 331 -4.40 -16.28 22.75
N ASP A 332 -4.27 -17.12 21.75
CA ASP A 332 -3.52 -18.38 21.75
C ASP A 332 -2.08 -18.25 21.27
N THR A 333 -1.63 -17.07 20.86
CA THR A 333 -0.24 -16.89 20.39
C THR A 333 0.74 -16.78 21.57
N GLU A 334 1.87 -17.48 21.47
CA GLU A 334 2.94 -17.45 22.48
C GLU A 334 3.46 -16.02 22.71
N LEU A 335 3.59 -15.25 21.62
CA LEU A 335 4.01 -13.85 21.68
C LEU A 335 3.02 -12.98 22.49
N TYR A 336 1.71 -13.17 22.33
CA TYR A 336 0.70 -12.47 23.11
C TYR A 336 0.85 -12.75 24.62
N GLN A 337 1.08 -14.00 24.99
CA GLN A 337 1.26 -14.39 26.38
C GLN A 337 2.54 -13.79 26.98
N VAL A 338 3.62 -13.69 26.21
CA VAL A 338 4.87 -13.03 26.61
C VAL A 338 4.67 -11.52 26.81
N LEU A 339 4.05 -10.85 25.86
CA LEU A 339 3.77 -9.40 25.95
C LEU A 339 2.83 -9.08 27.11
N LYS A 340 1.76 -9.87 27.29
CA LYS A 340 0.84 -9.73 28.41
C LYS A 340 1.54 -9.85 29.78
N ARG A 341 2.49 -10.77 29.90
CA ARG A 341 3.30 -10.95 31.11
C ARG A 341 4.17 -9.73 31.39
N ARG A 342 4.89 -9.22 30.37
CA ARG A 342 5.72 -8.02 30.48
C ARG A 342 4.93 -6.78 30.92
N ILE A 343 3.76 -6.54 30.29
CA ILE A 343 2.87 -5.44 30.66
C ILE A 343 2.37 -5.55 32.09
N GLN A 344 2.09 -6.76 32.57
CA GLN A 344 1.67 -7.00 33.96
C GLN A 344 2.83 -6.77 34.95
N GLU A 345 4.03 -7.18 34.61
CA GLU A 345 5.25 -6.98 35.41
C GLU A 345 5.56 -5.48 35.53
N SER A 346 5.48 -4.71 34.43
CA SER A 346 5.69 -3.27 34.46
C SER A 346 4.65 -2.49 35.28
N LYS A 347 3.41 -3.00 35.38
CA LYS A 347 2.35 -2.42 36.24
C LYS A 347 2.53 -2.70 37.74
N LEU A 348 3.36 -3.66 38.10
CA LEU A 348 3.64 -4.03 39.51
C LEU A 348 4.86 -3.29 40.10
N GLU A 349 5.61 -2.57 39.29
CA GLU A 349 6.77 -1.75 39.72
C GLU A 349 6.39 -0.30 40.05
N TYR A 350 5.08 0.02 40.07
CA TYR A 350 4.52 1.31 40.51
C TYR A 350 3.61 1.09 41.77
#